data_81950492b85715371ebae83733726757
#
_entry.id   81950492b85715371ebae83733726757
#
_cell.length_a   1.000
_cell.length_b   1.000
_cell.length_c   1.000
_cell.angle_alpha   90.00
_cell.angle_beta   90.00
_cell.angle_gamma   90.00
#
_symmetry.space_group_name_H-M   'P 1'
#
loop_
_entity.id
_entity.type
_entity.pdbx_description
1 polymer ?
#
loop_
_entity_poly.entity_id
_entity_poly.type
_entity_poly.pdbx_seq_one_letter_code
_entity_poly.pdbx_strand_id
1 'polypeptide(L)'
;MRSVRPVPPRRFSYADARALLPAIRELTREAQDHLARLGAQGTEAAMEQAQTVVEDWISAVTALGAGVKGMWTVDFDTGAGCYCWQYPESDLIYYYSYEDGFAGRVRVH
;
A
#
# COMPACT_ATOMS: atom_id res chain seq x y z
N MET A 1 -28.90 18.88 -1.21
CA MET A 1 -27.81 18.09 -0.64
C MET A 1 -26.83 17.71 -1.74
N ARG A 2 -25.56 17.93 -1.52
CA ARG A 2 -24.56 17.63 -2.52
C ARG A 2 -24.24 16.14 -2.48
N SER A 3 -24.39 15.46 -3.61
CA SER A 3 -23.91 14.07 -3.70
C SER A 3 -22.40 14.06 -3.84
N VAL A 4 -21.75 13.22 -3.04
CA VAL A 4 -20.31 13.02 -3.12
C VAL A 4 -20.05 11.96 -4.19
N ARG A 5 -19.38 12.34 -5.27
CA ARG A 5 -18.92 11.37 -6.24
C ARG A 5 -17.67 10.67 -5.69
N PRO A 6 -17.61 9.33 -5.75
CA PRO A 6 -16.37 8.66 -5.43
C PRO A 6 -15.26 9.13 -6.38
N VAL A 7 -14.10 9.42 -5.84
CA VAL A 7 -12.93 9.77 -6.64
C VAL A 7 -12.56 8.54 -7.46
N PRO A 8 -12.45 8.66 -8.80
CA PRO A 8 -12.01 7.52 -9.61
C PRO A 8 -10.64 7.04 -9.13
N PRO A 9 -10.39 5.72 -9.12
CA PRO A 9 -9.08 5.21 -8.77
C PRO A 9 -8.02 5.83 -9.69
N ARG A 10 -6.91 6.27 -9.11
CA ARG A 10 -5.79 6.78 -9.87
C ARG A 10 -5.18 5.64 -10.69
N ARG A 11 -4.87 5.93 -11.94
CA ARG A 11 -4.15 5.00 -12.81
C ARG A 11 -2.70 5.44 -12.92
N PHE A 12 -1.82 4.48 -12.91
CA PHE A 12 -0.38 4.70 -12.90
C PHE A 12 0.28 4.12 -14.13
N SER A 13 1.18 4.90 -14.74
CA SER A 13 2.23 4.31 -15.55
C SER A 13 3.28 3.69 -14.62
N TYR A 14 4.18 2.89 -15.16
CA TYR A 14 5.31 2.36 -14.38
C TYR A 14 6.13 3.49 -13.77
N ALA A 15 6.42 4.52 -14.55
CA ALA A 15 7.19 5.67 -14.08
C ALA A 15 6.48 6.42 -12.94
N ASP A 16 5.16 6.60 -13.03
CA ASP A 16 4.37 7.26 -11.98
C ASP A 16 4.36 6.45 -10.69
N ALA A 17 4.16 5.14 -10.80
CA ALA A 17 4.16 4.25 -9.66
C ALA A 17 5.54 4.24 -8.98
N ARG A 18 6.59 4.15 -9.77
CA ARG A 18 7.96 4.15 -9.28
C ARG A 18 8.34 5.46 -8.62
N ALA A 19 7.84 6.59 -9.12
CA ALA A 19 8.07 7.90 -8.52
C ALA A 19 7.40 8.04 -7.15
N LEU A 20 6.25 7.39 -6.96
CA LEU A 20 5.52 7.41 -5.69
C LEU A 20 6.08 6.42 -4.66
N LEU A 21 6.76 5.38 -5.12
CA LEU A 21 7.23 4.29 -4.26
C LEU A 21 8.07 4.74 -3.05
N PRO A 22 9.01 5.70 -3.17
CA PRO A 22 9.76 6.15 -1.99
C PRO A 22 8.89 6.67 -0.85
N ALA A 23 7.82 7.41 -1.16
CA ALA A 23 6.87 7.89 -0.16
C ALA A 23 6.11 6.72 0.50
N ILE A 24 5.67 5.76 -0.30
CA ILE A 24 4.98 4.56 0.19
C ILE A 24 5.90 3.74 1.10
N ARG A 25 7.14 3.56 0.70
CA ARG A 25 8.15 2.82 1.50
C ARG A 25 8.39 3.50 2.83
N GLU A 26 8.51 4.83 2.84
CA GLU A 26 8.73 5.58 4.08
C GLU A 26 7.53 5.50 5.03
N LEU A 27 6.31 5.65 4.50
CA LEU A 27 5.08 5.48 5.29
C LEU A 27 5.02 4.08 5.92
N THR A 28 5.40 3.06 5.15
CA THR A 28 5.36 1.68 5.61
C THR A 28 6.44 1.41 6.65
N ARG A 29 7.65 1.94 6.44
CA ARG A 29 8.74 1.81 7.40
C ARG A 29 8.36 2.45 8.73
N GLU A 30 7.80 3.65 8.70
CA GLU A 30 7.37 4.35 9.92
C GLU A 30 6.27 3.58 10.66
N ALA A 31 5.30 3.03 9.92
CA ALA A 31 4.26 2.21 10.52
C ALA A 31 4.84 0.95 11.17
N GLN A 32 5.76 0.28 10.49
CA GLN A 32 6.43 -0.92 11.02
C GLN A 32 7.24 -0.61 12.28
N ASP A 33 7.98 0.49 12.28
CA ASP A 33 8.76 0.91 13.45
C ASP A 33 7.86 1.23 14.64
N HIS A 34 6.74 1.92 14.39
CA HIS A 34 5.77 2.25 15.42
C HIS A 34 5.13 0.99 16.01
N LEU A 35 4.76 0.03 15.16
CA LEU A 35 4.20 -1.25 15.60
C LEU A 35 5.20 -2.04 16.45
N ALA A 36 6.47 -2.02 16.09
CA ALA A 36 7.51 -2.69 16.87
C ALA A 36 7.63 -2.09 18.28
N ARG A 37 7.56 -0.76 18.37
CA ARG A 37 7.60 -0.07 19.69
C ARG A 37 6.36 -0.39 20.54
N LEU A 38 5.19 -0.44 19.92
CA LEU A 38 3.94 -0.78 20.61
C LEU A 38 3.93 -2.24 21.05
N GLY A 39 4.42 -3.15 20.19
CA GLY A 39 4.53 -4.56 20.53
C GLY A 39 5.41 -4.81 21.75
N ALA A 40 6.47 -4.02 21.92
CA ALA A 40 7.36 -4.12 23.06
C ALA A 40 6.69 -3.74 24.39
N GLN A 41 5.63 -2.92 24.36
CA GLN A 41 4.88 -2.53 25.56
C GLN A 41 3.99 -3.65 26.10
N GLY A 42 3.44 -4.49 25.20
CA GLY A 42 2.64 -5.66 25.56
C GLY A 42 1.33 -5.34 26.30
N THR A 43 0.82 -4.13 26.20
CA THR A 43 -0.40 -3.69 26.88
C THR A 43 -1.61 -3.71 25.95
N GLU A 44 -2.82 -3.77 26.54
CA GLU A 44 -4.06 -3.66 25.78
C GLU A 44 -4.17 -2.30 25.07
N ALA A 45 -3.76 -1.23 25.74
CA ALA A 45 -3.74 0.11 25.14
C ALA A 45 -2.81 0.17 23.93
N ALA A 46 -1.64 -0.49 24.00
CA ALA A 46 -0.71 -0.57 22.88
C ALA A 46 -1.31 -1.35 21.73
N MET A 47 -2.08 -2.40 21.98
CA MET A 47 -2.77 -3.18 20.93
C MET A 47 -3.83 -2.34 20.21
N GLU A 48 -4.58 -1.52 20.94
CA GLU A 48 -5.55 -0.59 20.33
C GLU A 48 -4.85 0.45 19.48
N GLN A 49 -3.73 0.99 19.95
CA GLN A 49 -2.92 1.93 19.17
C GLN A 49 -2.36 1.28 17.91
N ALA A 50 -1.95 0.01 18.00
CA ALA A 50 -1.44 -0.73 16.85
C ALA A 50 -2.48 -0.81 15.74
N GLN A 51 -3.75 -1.05 16.08
CA GLN A 51 -4.83 -1.06 15.10
C GLN A 51 -4.97 0.30 14.41
N THR A 52 -4.89 1.38 15.17
CA THR A 52 -4.93 2.74 14.61
C THR A 52 -3.77 3.01 13.66
N VAL A 53 -2.57 2.53 14.00
CA VAL A 53 -1.39 2.68 13.13
C VAL A 53 -1.63 2.01 11.77
N VAL A 54 -2.20 0.82 11.76
CA VAL A 54 -2.52 0.10 10.51
C VAL A 54 -3.58 0.86 9.71
N GLU A 55 -4.65 1.30 10.36
CA GLU A 55 -5.72 2.06 9.71
C GLU A 55 -5.20 3.37 9.10
N ASP A 56 -4.34 4.07 9.82
CA ASP A 56 -3.73 5.32 9.34
C ASP A 56 -2.81 5.06 8.15
N TRP A 57 -2.07 3.95 8.17
CA TRP A 57 -1.24 3.56 7.02
C TRP A 57 -2.09 3.30 5.79
N ILE A 58 -3.18 2.53 5.93
CA ILE A 58 -4.11 2.26 4.83
C ILE A 58 -4.68 3.56 4.27
N SER A 59 -5.11 4.47 5.15
CA SER A 59 -5.65 5.76 4.75
C SER A 59 -4.63 6.61 4.01
N ALA A 60 -3.39 6.66 4.50
CA ALA A 60 -2.32 7.44 3.88
C ALA A 60 -1.97 6.91 2.48
N VAL A 61 -1.88 5.59 2.33
CA VAL A 61 -1.59 4.96 1.04
C VAL A 61 -2.71 5.20 0.05
N THR A 62 -3.96 5.01 0.47
CA THR A 62 -5.12 5.21 -0.41
C THR A 62 -5.32 6.67 -0.78
N ALA A 63 -4.97 7.60 0.10
CA ALA A 63 -5.01 9.03 -0.20
C ALA A 63 -4.05 9.42 -1.32
N LEU A 64 -2.97 8.67 -1.52
CA LEU A 64 -2.02 8.86 -2.62
C LEU A 64 -2.52 8.24 -3.93
N GLY A 65 -3.65 7.55 -3.91
CA GLY A 65 -4.25 6.93 -5.09
C GLY A 65 -3.86 5.48 -5.32
N ALA A 66 -2.98 4.92 -4.51
CA ALA A 66 -2.62 3.50 -4.56
C ALA A 66 -3.65 2.65 -3.81
N GLY A 67 -3.63 1.34 -4.01
CA GLY A 67 -4.50 0.40 -3.33
C GLY A 67 -3.74 -0.44 -2.32
N VAL A 68 -4.42 -0.85 -1.27
CA VAL A 68 -3.88 -1.80 -0.30
C VAL A 68 -4.46 -3.18 -0.61
N LYS A 69 -3.60 -4.09 -1.03
CA LYS A 69 -3.98 -5.47 -1.37
C LYS A 69 -4.12 -6.34 -0.13
N GLY A 70 -3.27 -6.10 0.83
CA GLY A 70 -3.20 -6.82 2.09
C GLY A 70 -2.20 -6.13 2.99
N MET A 71 -1.88 -6.74 4.13
CA MET A 71 -0.92 -6.15 5.05
C MET A 71 0.43 -5.94 4.35
N TRP A 72 0.83 -4.67 4.30
CA TRP A 72 2.11 -4.21 3.77
C TRP A 72 2.31 -4.49 2.28
N THR A 73 1.20 -4.70 1.56
CA THR A 73 1.18 -4.93 0.11
C THR A 73 0.38 -3.85 -0.57
N VAL A 74 1.00 -3.16 -1.52
CA VAL A 74 0.44 -1.99 -2.20
C VAL A 74 0.41 -2.23 -3.70
N ASP A 75 -0.73 -1.91 -4.31
CA ASP A 75 -0.96 -2.03 -5.73
C ASP A 75 -1.08 -0.67 -6.38
N PHE A 76 -0.51 -0.56 -7.56
CA PHE A 76 -0.60 0.62 -8.42
C PHE A 76 -1.35 0.23 -9.69
N ASP A 77 -2.60 0.64 -9.79
CA ASP A 77 -3.50 0.25 -10.87
C ASP A 77 -3.11 0.92 -12.18
N THR A 78 -3.01 0.12 -13.24
CA THR A 78 -2.69 0.60 -14.60
C THR A 78 -3.92 0.72 -15.49
N GLY A 79 -5.06 0.19 -15.06
CA GLY A 79 -6.26 0.05 -15.88
C GLY A 79 -6.39 -1.32 -16.57
N ALA A 80 -5.33 -2.12 -16.57
CA ALA A 80 -5.33 -3.49 -17.12
C ALA A 80 -4.76 -4.51 -16.13
N GLY A 81 -4.12 -4.04 -15.10
CA GLY A 81 -3.51 -4.83 -14.05
C GLY A 81 -2.89 -3.92 -13.02
N CYS A 82 -1.99 -4.44 -12.22
CA CYS A 82 -1.35 -3.68 -11.16
C CYS A 82 0.13 -3.96 -11.09
N TYR A 83 0.92 -2.90 -10.94
CA TYR A 83 2.26 -3.03 -10.38
C TYR A 83 2.11 -3.27 -8.89
N CYS A 84 2.90 -4.16 -8.33
CA CYS A 84 2.73 -4.53 -6.94
C CYS A 84 4.04 -4.42 -6.18
N TRP A 85 3.94 -3.88 -4.97
CA TRP A 85 5.04 -3.76 -4.03
C TRP A 85 4.63 -4.37 -2.71
N GLN A 86 5.55 -5.12 -2.13
CA GLN A 86 5.36 -5.72 -0.82
C GLN A 86 6.56 -5.37 0.06
N TYR A 87 6.28 -4.84 1.26
CA TYR A 87 7.34 -4.53 2.20
C TYR A 87 8.13 -5.80 2.57
N PRO A 88 9.45 -5.79 2.61
CA PRO A 88 10.38 -4.66 2.46
C PRO A 88 11.08 -4.59 1.08
N GLU A 89 10.41 -4.95 -0.01
CA GLU A 89 11.01 -4.89 -1.34
C GLU A 89 11.61 -3.51 -1.62
N SER A 90 12.76 -3.50 -2.28
CA SER A 90 13.47 -2.24 -2.53
C SER A 90 12.97 -1.47 -3.74
N ASP A 91 12.28 -2.15 -4.66
CA ASP A 91 11.80 -1.55 -5.90
C ASP A 91 10.47 -2.19 -6.32
N LEU A 92 9.85 -1.60 -7.33
CA LEU A 92 8.58 -2.02 -7.91
C LEU A 92 8.88 -2.99 -9.07
N ILE A 93 8.98 -4.27 -8.76
CA ILE A 93 9.50 -5.27 -9.69
C ILE A 93 8.49 -6.32 -10.14
N TYR A 94 7.25 -6.25 -9.68
CA TYR A 94 6.23 -7.23 -10.03
C TYR A 94 5.02 -6.56 -10.65
N TYR A 95 4.36 -7.31 -11.55
CA TYR A 95 3.13 -6.93 -12.22
C TYR A 95 2.21 -8.13 -12.31
N TYR A 96 0.92 -7.91 -12.19
CA TYR A 96 -0.08 -8.92 -12.53
C TYR A 96 -1.24 -8.27 -13.29
N SER A 97 -1.80 -9.02 -14.25
CA SER A 97 -3.01 -8.59 -14.95
C SER A 97 -4.25 -8.86 -14.08
N TYR A 98 -5.34 -8.16 -14.38
CA TYR A 98 -6.60 -8.41 -13.67
C TYR A 98 -7.06 -9.87 -13.82
N GLU A 99 -6.82 -10.45 -14.99
CA GLU A 99 -7.22 -11.84 -15.28
C GLU A 99 -6.45 -12.84 -14.43
N ASP A 100 -5.14 -12.66 -14.31
CA ASP A 100 -4.28 -13.59 -13.60
C ASP A 100 -4.33 -13.40 -12.08
N GLY A 101 -4.61 -12.18 -11.62
CA GLY A 101 -4.61 -11.85 -10.22
C GLY A 101 -3.22 -11.90 -9.59
N PHE A 102 -3.16 -11.66 -8.29
CA PHE A 102 -1.89 -11.56 -7.56
C PHE A 102 -1.03 -12.83 -7.64
N ALA A 103 -1.65 -14.01 -7.65
CA ALA A 103 -0.92 -15.27 -7.74
C ALA A 103 -0.17 -15.43 -9.06
N GLY A 104 -0.61 -14.76 -10.11
CA GLY A 104 0.02 -14.77 -11.42
C GLY A 104 1.01 -13.64 -11.65
N ARG A 105 1.46 -12.96 -10.60
CA ARG A 105 2.39 -11.84 -10.75
C ARG A 105 3.72 -12.28 -11.37
N VAL A 106 4.21 -11.46 -12.27
CA VAL A 106 5.46 -11.70 -12.97
C VAL A 106 6.46 -10.58 -12.67
N ARG A 107 7.72 -10.92 -12.70
CA ARG A 107 8.79 -9.96 -12.47
C ARG A 107 8.93 -9.04 -13.68
N VAL A 108 8.98 -7.73 -13.45
CA VAL A 108 9.09 -6.72 -14.51
C VAL A 108 10.55 -6.49 -14.91
N HIS A 109 11.47 -6.77 -14.03
CA HIS A 109 12.91 -6.61 -14.26
C HIS A 109 13.67 -7.88 -13.96
#